data_a282f22da365260d0b1e21755dc7c847
#
_entry.id   a282f22da365260d0b1e21755dc7c847
#
_cell.length_a   1.000
_cell.length_b   1.000
_cell.length_c   1.000
_cell.angle_alpha   90.00
_cell.angle_beta   90.00
_cell.angle_gamma   90.00
#
_symmetry.space_group_name_H-M   'P 1'
#
loop_
_entity.id
_entity.type
_entity.pdbx_description
1 polymer ?
#
loop_
_entity_poly.entity_id
_entity_poly.type
_entity_poly.pdbx_seq_one_letter_code
_entity_poly.pdbx_strand_id
1 'polypeptide(L)'
;MLIDRVFTKDHQDPYEGIRFVERDSKIINADGSLVSEIKNVLVPDTWSQVAVDIMAQKYFRKAGVPARVKKKFEPGVPEWLCPSVPDEERLNQLPESAQFARETTSQQVFHRLAGCWTYWGWKNNCFTSEKDARSYYDEMRCMLVRQLAAPNSPQWFNTGLNWAYGL
;
A
#
# COMPACT_ATOMS: atom_id res chain seq x y z
N MET A 1 -14.49 -9.09 16.46
CA MET A 1 -14.92 -7.66 16.51
C MET A 1 -15.93 -7.42 15.40
N LEU A 2 -16.98 -6.70 15.68
CA LEU A 2 -17.83 -6.05 14.68
C LEU A 2 -17.15 -4.75 14.26
N ILE A 3 -17.10 -4.47 12.97
CA ILE A 3 -16.50 -3.24 12.43
C ILE A 3 -17.55 -2.50 11.62
N ASP A 4 -18.05 -1.41 12.17
CA ASP A 4 -18.94 -0.50 11.47
C ASP A 4 -18.15 0.40 10.51
N ARG A 5 -18.74 0.69 9.34
CA ARG A 5 -18.18 1.65 8.39
C ARG A 5 -18.51 3.07 8.84
N VAL A 6 -17.50 3.91 8.98
CA VAL A 6 -17.61 5.32 9.38
C VAL A 6 -17.23 6.25 8.23
N PHE A 7 -16.15 5.96 7.54
CA PHE A 7 -15.60 6.79 6.47
C PHE A 7 -15.87 6.23 5.07
N THR A 8 -16.18 4.92 4.98
CA THR A 8 -16.39 4.22 3.73
C THR A 8 -17.82 3.66 3.64
N LYS A 9 -18.21 3.27 2.44
CA LYS A 9 -19.48 2.56 2.21
C LYS A 9 -19.21 1.17 1.67
N ASP A 10 -20.16 0.27 1.91
CA ASP A 10 -20.07 -1.09 1.37
C ASP A 10 -20.12 -1.04 -0.16
N HIS A 11 -19.32 -1.89 -0.80
CA HIS A 11 -19.18 -1.96 -2.27
C HIS A 11 -18.70 -0.68 -2.98
N GLN A 12 -18.09 0.25 -2.25
CA GLN A 12 -17.46 1.44 -2.83
C GLN A 12 -15.94 1.41 -2.64
N ASP A 13 -15.22 2.07 -3.56
CA ASP A 13 -13.77 2.24 -3.43
C ASP A 13 -13.50 3.12 -2.20
N PRO A 14 -12.64 2.70 -1.25
CA PRO A 14 -12.26 3.52 -0.09
C PRO A 14 -11.55 4.83 -0.48
N TYR A 15 -11.13 4.96 -1.73
CA TYR A 15 -10.52 6.18 -2.28
C TYR A 15 -11.53 7.06 -3.05
N GLU A 16 -12.81 6.71 -3.03
CA GLU A 16 -13.82 7.50 -3.74
C GLU A 16 -13.80 8.98 -3.33
N GLY A 17 -13.85 9.86 -4.33
CA GLY A 17 -13.77 11.31 -4.14
C GLY A 17 -12.35 11.82 -3.90
N ILE A 18 -11.32 10.97 -3.92
CA ILE A 18 -9.92 11.38 -3.82
C ILE A 18 -9.30 11.40 -5.22
N ARG A 19 -8.84 12.57 -5.63
CA ARG A 19 -8.11 12.72 -6.87
C ARG A 19 -6.62 12.39 -6.63
N PHE A 20 -6.09 11.46 -7.41
CA PHE A 20 -4.66 11.14 -7.42
C PHE A 20 -3.97 11.87 -8.57
N VAL A 21 -2.78 12.41 -8.28
CA VAL A 21 -1.95 13.16 -9.22
C VAL A 21 -0.50 12.69 -9.15
N GLU A 22 0.19 12.77 -10.26
CA GLU A 22 1.63 12.54 -10.30
C GLU A 22 2.37 13.77 -9.78
N ARG A 23 3.33 13.54 -8.89
CA ARG A 23 4.21 14.57 -8.32
C ARG A 23 5.63 14.07 -8.24
N ASP A 24 6.57 15.00 -8.35
CA ASP A 24 7.99 14.72 -8.14
C ASP A 24 8.37 14.98 -6.69
N SER A 25 9.29 14.15 -6.18
CA SER A 25 9.91 14.31 -4.87
C SER A 25 11.41 14.52 -5.04
N LYS A 26 11.95 15.59 -4.45
CA LYS A 26 13.36 15.95 -4.55
C LYS A 26 13.95 16.23 -3.17
N ILE A 27 15.15 15.72 -2.94
CA ILE A 27 15.97 16.11 -1.80
C ILE A 27 17.13 16.95 -2.34
N ILE A 28 17.21 18.18 -1.84
CA ILE A 28 18.23 19.15 -2.25
C ILE A 28 19.03 19.55 -1.01
N ASN A 29 20.35 19.55 -1.11
CA ASN A 29 21.25 20.05 -0.05
C ASN A 29 21.15 21.57 0.10
N ALA A 30 21.69 22.10 1.18
CA ALA A 30 21.73 23.54 1.45
C ALA A 30 22.53 24.34 0.37
N ASP A 31 23.46 23.70 -0.31
CA ASP A 31 24.26 24.28 -1.42
C ASP A 31 23.53 24.21 -2.78
N GLY A 32 22.28 23.67 -2.81
CA GLY A 32 21.49 23.53 -4.03
C GLY A 32 21.77 22.25 -4.82
N SER A 33 22.69 21.41 -4.41
CA SER A 33 22.96 20.12 -5.07
C SER A 33 21.83 19.12 -4.87
N LEU A 34 21.45 18.40 -5.92
CA LEU A 34 20.41 17.36 -5.90
C LEU A 34 20.97 16.08 -5.26
N VAL A 35 20.38 15.66 -4.16
CA VAL A 35 20.71 14.39 -3.46
C VAL A 35 19.96 13.21 -4.03
N SER A 36 18.66 13.38 -4.24
CA SER A 36 17.76 12.33 -4.73
C SER A 36 16.54 12.93 -5.42
N GLU A 37 16.14 12.32 -6.52
CA GLU A 37 14.91 12.66 -7.23
C GLU A 37 14.10 11.39 -7.47
N ILE A 38 12.80 11.45 -7.21
CA ILE A 38 11.83 10.41 -7.53
C ILE A 38 10.72 11.07 -8.31
N LYS A 39 10.56 10.67 -9.56
CA LYS A 39 9.53 11.23 -10.47
C LYS A 39 8.27 10.41 -10.47
N ASN A 40 7.18 11.04 -10.86
CA ASN A 40 5.89 10.42 -11.14
C ASN A 40 5.35 9.62 -9.95
N VAL A 41 5.45 10.18 -8.74
CA VAL A 41 4.86 9.61 -7.53
C VAL A 41 3.37 9.89 -7.53
N LEU A 42 2.54 8.84 -7.56
CA LEU A 42 1.09 8.97 -7.55
C LEU A 42 0.56 9.09 -6.12
N VAL A 43 0.04 10.27 -5.78
CA VAL A 43 -0.43 10.65 -4.44
C VAL A 43 -1.71 11.48 -4.51
N PRO A 44 -2.49 11.61 -3.42
CA PRO A 44 -3.62 12.53 -3.37
C PRO A 44 -3.19 13.97 -3.68
N ASP A 45 -3.98 14.69 -4.47
CA ASP A 45 -3.72 16.09 -4.84
C ASP A 45 -3.73 17.05 -3.63
N THR A 46 -4.44 16.67 -2.58
CA THR A 46 -4.56 17.43 -1.32
C THR A 46 -3.33 17.35 -0.42
N TRP A 47 -2.38 16.43 -0.71
CA TRP A 47 -1.21 16.26 0.13
C TRP A 47 -0.22 17.41 -0.02
N SER A 48 0.39 17.83 1.10
CA SER A 48 1.51 18.77 1.07
C SER A 48 2.73 18.16 0.37
N GLN A 49 3.64 18.99 -0.16
CA GLN A 49 4.90 18.49 -0.75
C GLN A 49 5.72 17.72 0.28
N VAL A 50 5.75 18.18 1.53
CA VAL A 50 6.45 17.49 2.61
C VAL A 50 5.92 16.07 2.84
N ALA A 51 4.59 15.89 2.81
CA ALA A 51 4.00 14.56 2.93
C ALA A 51 4.38 13.64 1.75
N VAL A 52 4.40 14.19 0.53
CA VAL A 52 4.85 13.47 -0.67
C VAL A 52 6.31 13.05 -0.55
N ASP A 53 7.18 13.98 -0.14
CA ASP A 53 8.62 13.72 0.00
C ASP A 53 8.90 12.66 1.07
N ILE A 54 8.24 12.73 2.22
CA ILE A 54 8.36 11.73 3.28
C ILE A 54 7.91 10.36 2.77
N MET A 55 6.75 10.29 2.11
CA MET A 55 6.22 9.03 1.57
C MET A 55 7.18 8.44 0.54
N ALA A 56 7.58 9.20 -0.46
CA ALA A 56 8.39 8.72 -1.57
C ALA A 56 9.82 8.37 -1.16
N GLN A 57 10.46 9.22 -0.35
CA GLN A 57 11.88 9.07 -0.01
C GLN A 57 12.12 8.09 1.15
N LYS A 58 11.19 7.98 2.08
CA LYS A 58 11.37 7.15 3.29
C LYS A 58 10.57 5.85 3.25
N TYR A 59 9.32 5.89 2.80
CA TYR A 59 8.37 4.81 3.05
C TYR A 59 8.09 3.92 1.84
N PHE A 60 8.28 4.40 0.62
CA PHE A 60 8.20 3.53 -0.55
C PHE A 60 9.28 2.46 -0.52
N ARG A 61 8.89 1.22 -0.79
CA ARG A 61 9.85 0.15 -1.07
C ARG A 61 10.66 0.52 -2.32
N LYS A 62 11.98 0.60 -2.15
CA LYS A 62 12.87 1.18 -3.18
C LYS A 62 13.21 0.23 -4.31
N ALA A 63 13.09 -1.08 -4.10
CA ALA A 63 13.44 -2.10 -5.10
C ALA A 63 12.79 -3.45 -4.77
N GLY A 64 12.77 -4.33 -5.76
CA GLY A 64 12.33 -5.72 -5.59
C GLY A 64 10.80 -5.90 -5.61
N VAL A 65 10.01 -4.84 -5.85
CA VAL A 65 8.55 -4.95 -5.97
C VAL A 65 8.22 -5.58 -7.31
N PRO A 66 7.59 -6.77 -7.35
CA PRO A 66 7.25 -7.44 -8.59
C PRO A 66 6.17 -6.68 -9.36
N ALA A 67 6.35 -6.53 -10.67
CA ALA A 67 5.37 -5.88 -11.56
C ALA A 67 4.08 -6.68 -11.70
N ARG A 68 4.11 -7.96 -11.40
CA ARG A 68 2.95 -8.88 -11.43
C ARG A 68 2.98 -9.78 -10.22
N VAL A 69 1.84 -9.87 -9.54
CA VAL A 69 1.64 -10.77 -8.40
C VAL A 69 0.40 -11.63 -8.63
N LYS A 70 0.37 -12.79 -7.99
CA LYS A 70 -0.79 -13.66 -7.89
C LYS A 70 -1.06 -14.02 -6.44
N LYS A 71 -2.33 -14.30 -6.12
CA LYS A 71 -2.71 -14.76 -4.79
C LYS A 71 -2.13 -16.16 -4.53
N LYS A 72 -1.52 -16.34 -3.37
CA LYS A 72 -1.14 -17.64 -2.84
C LYS A 72 -2.28 -18.12 -1.96
N PHE A 73 -3.05 -19.07 -2.48
CA PHE A 73 -4.18 -19.65 -1.74
C PHE A 73 -3.74 -20.18 -0.37
N GLU A 74 -4.52 -19.83 0.65
CA GLU A 74 -4.33 -20.29 2.02
C GLU A 74 -5.68 -20.76 2.60
N PRO A 75 -5.80 -22.05 3.04
CA PRO A 75 -7.03 -22.55 3.62
C PRO A 75 -7.51 -21.73 4.82
N GLY A 76 -8.81 -21.41 4.84
CA GLY A 76 -9.42 -20.63 5.91
C GLY A 76 -9.20 -19.11 5.82
N VAL A 77 -8.53 -18.63 4.77
CA VAL A 77 -8.39 -17.20 4.49
C VAL A 77 -9.20 -16.86 3.24
N PRO A 78 -10.05 -15.82 3.26
CA PRO A 78 -10.75 -15.36 2.07
C PRO A 78 -9.76 -15.07 0.92
N GLU A 79 -10.12 -15.41 -0.32
CA GLU A 79 -9.23 -15.29 -1.48
C GLU A 79 -8.61 -13.88 -1.60
N TRP A 80 -9.44 -12.84 -1.46
CA TRP A 80 -8.97 -11.46 -1.56
C TRP A 80 -7.92 -11.08 -0.51
N LEU A 81 -7.97 -11.75 0.67
CA LEU A 81 -7.08 -11.49 1.82
C LEU A 81 -5.86 -12.42 1.84
N CYS A 82 -5.84 -13.45 1.01
CA CYS A 82 -4.67 -14.31 0.87
C CYS A 82 -3.41 -13.49 0.53
N PRO A 83 -2.23 -13.89 1.03
CA PRO A 83 -0.96 -13.28 0.63
C PRO A 83 -0.76 -13.34 -0.87
N SER A 84 0.07 -12.44 -1.39
CA SER A 84 0.47 -12.44 -2.80
C SER A 84 1.92 -12.87 -2.93
N VAL A 85 2.25 -13.47 -4.07
CA VAL A 85 3.61 -13.85 -4.45
C VAL A 85 3.89 -13.38 -5.89
N PRO A 86 5.16 -13.22 -6.29
CA PRO A 86 5.49 -12.93 -7.67
C PRO A 86 4.83 -13.94 -8.63
N ASP A 87 4.20 -13.44 -9.68
CA ASP A 87 3.65 -14.27 -10.75
C ASP A 87 4.73 -14.47 -11.82
N GLU A 88 5.56 -15.50 -11.64
CA GLU A 88 6.72 -15.76 -12.49
C GLU A 88 6.33 -15.94 -13.97
N GLU A 89 5.19 -16.57 -14.26
CA GLU A 89 4.73 -16.76 -15.63
C GLU A 89 4.47 -15.43 -16.35
N ARG A 90 3.83 -14.49 -15.65
CA ARG A 90 3.56 -13.15 -16.18
C ARG A 90 4.78 -12.23 -16.11
N LEU A 91 5.66 -12.42 -15.13
CA LEU A 91 6.91 -11.66 -15.05
C LEU A 91 7.85 -12.02 -16.18
N ASN A 92 7.98 -13.30 -16.55
CA ASN A 92 8.83 -13.76 -17.64
C ASN A 92 8.38 -13.26 -19.02
N GLN A 93 7.15 -12.74 -19.15
CA GLN A 93 6.66 -12.06 -20.35
C GLN A 93 7.13 -10.60 -20.46
N LEU A 94 7.72 -10.06 -19.40
CA LEU A 94 8.25 -8.70 -19.35
C LEU A 94 9.76 -8.70 -19.57
N PRO A 95 10.33 -7.63 -20.13
CA PRO A 95 11.79 -7.44 -20.11
C PRO A 95 12.31 -7.53 -18.68
N GLU A 96 13.49 -8.09 -18.47
CA GLU A 96 14.09 -8.28 -17.15
C GLU A 96 14.11 -6.98 -16.32
N SER A 97 14.42 -5.86 -16.96
CA SER A 97 14.43 -4.53 -16.33
C SER A 97 13.06 -4.03 -15.87
N ALA A 98 11.96 -4.65 -16.33
CA ALA A 98 10.59 -4.28 -15.99
C ALA A 98 9.90 -5.27 -15.05
N GLN A 99 10.57 -6.37 -14.68
CA GLN A 99 10.00 -7.41 -13.81
C GLN A 99 9.87 -6.94 -12.36
N PHE A 100 10.86 -6.19 -11.88
CA PHE A 100 10.90 -5.68 -10.52
C PHE A 100 11.23 -4.20 -10.51
N ALA A 101 10.55 -3.46 -9.65
CA ALA A 101 10.69 -2.02 -9.55
C ALA A 101 10.65 -1.56 -8.09
N ARG A 102 10.35 -0.30 -7.90
CA ARG A 102 10.00 0.35 -6.63
C ARG A 102 8.49 0.52 -6.50
N GLU A 103 8.00 0.80 -5.29
CA GLU A 103 6.68 1.40 -5.14
C GLU A 103 6.66 2.80 -5.77
N THR A 104 5.57 3.14 -6.45
CA THR A 104 5.38 4.42 -7.14
C THR A 104 4.10 5.14 -6.72
N THR A 105 3.23 4.47 -5.97
CA THR A 105 1.95 5.03 -5.56
C THR A 105 1.74 4.87 -4.05
N SER A 106 1.17 5.89 -3.42
CA SER A 106 0.76 5.82 -2.02
C SER A 106 -0.28 4.71 -1.77
N GLN A 107 -1.10 4.38 -2.77
CA GLN A 107 -2.07 3.29 -2.69
C GLN A 107 -1.41 1.93 -2.45
N GLN A 108 -0.22 1.67 -3.04
CA GLN A 108 0.54 0.44 -2.78
C GLN A 108 0.90 0.32 -1.31
N VAL A 109 1.37 1.42 -0.71
CA VAL A 109 1.74 1.45 0.71
C VAL A 109 0.52 1.21 1.60
N PHE A 110 -0.60 1.89 1.34
CA PHE A 110 -1.82 1.70 2.12
C PHE A 110 -2.39 0.30 1.96
N HIS A 111 -2.32 -0.27 0.76
CA HIS A 111 -2.74 -1.63 0.48
C HIS A 111 -1.96 -2.65 1.31
N ARG A 112 -0.62 -2.57 1.29
CA ARG A 112 0.20 -3.54 2.03
C ARG A 112 0.07 -3.41 3.54
N LEU A 113 -0.04 -2.18 4.07
CA LEU A 113 -0.23 -1.95 5.50
C LEU A 113 -1.59 -2.46 5.97
N ALA A 114 -2.67 -1.91 5.41
CA ALA A 114 -4.02 -2.28 5.81
C ALA A 114 -4.31 -3.75 5.54
N GLY A 115 -3.83 -4.29 4.42
CA GLY A 115 -4.00 -5.69 4.07
C GLY A 115 -3.28 -6.63 5.04
N CYS A 116 -2.05 -6.32 5.40
CA CYS A 116 -1.28 -7.11 6.35
C CYS A 116 -1.92 -7.09 7.75
N TRP A 117 -2.36 -5.93 8.24
CA TRP A 117 -3.06 -5.83 9.52
C TRP A 117 -4.38 -6.60 9.51
N THR A 118 -5.13 -6.51 8.41
CA THR A 118 -6.37 -7.29 8.25
C THR A 118 -6.08 -8.78 8.22
N TYR A 119 -5.06 -9.22 7.48
CA TYR A 119 -4.65 -10.61 7.43
C TYR A 119 -4.24 -11.14 8.81
N TRP A 120 -3.44 -10.40 9.58
CA TRP A 120 -3.10 -10.77 10.96
C TRP A 120 -4.33 -10.84 11.85
N GLY A 121 -5.24 -9.87 11.75
CA GLY A 121 -6.51 -9.89 12.48
C GLY A 121 -7.36 -11.09 12.14
N TRP A 122 -7.44 -11.47 10.86
CA TRP A 122 -8.16 -12.66 10.41
C TRP A 122 -7.56 -13.94 11.00
N LYS A 123 -6.25 -14.12 10.86
CA LYS A 123 -5.53 -15.29 11.40
C LYS A 123 -5.65 -15.45 12.91
N ASN A 124 -5.86 -14.36 13.62
CA ASN A 124 -6.04 -14.34 15.08
C ASN A 124 -7.52 -14.29 15.50
N ASN A 125 -8.46 -14.55 14.58
CA ASN A 125 -9.90 -14.55 14.85
C ASN A 125 -10.42 -13.24 15.47
N CYS A 126 -9.82 -12.10 15.10
CA CYS A 126 -10.23 -10.80 15.61
C CYS A 126 -11.57 -10.32 15.02
N PHE A 127 -11.93 -10.76 13.81
CA PHE A 127 -13.15 -10.35 13.12
C PHE A 127 -14.26 -11.38 13.33
N THR A 128 -15.50 -10.90 13.42
CA THR A 128 -16.68 -11.76 13.57
C THR A 128 -17.09 -12.38 12.24
N SER A 129 -16.80 -11.67 11.13
CA SER A 129 -17.16 -12.10 9.78
C SER A 129 -16.17 -11.58 8.75
N GLU A 130 -16.25 -12.11 7.53
CA GLU A 130 -15.48 -11.57 6.38
C GLU A 130 -15.89 -10.12 6.07
N LYS A 131 -17.16 -9.77 6.29
CA LYS A 131 -17.64 -8.40 6.13
C LYS A 131 -16.91 -7.44 7.06
N ASP A 132 -16.70 -7.82 8.32
CA ASP A 132 -15.97 -7.00 9.30
C ASP A 132 -14.49 -6.82 8.89
N ALA A 133 -13.87 -7.89 8.41
CA ALA A 133 -12.50 -7.81 7.90
C ALA A 133 -12.40 -6.87 6.68
N ARG A 134 -13.38 -6.92 5.78
CA ARG A 134 -13.45 -6.03 4.61
C ARG A 134 -13.67 -4.58 5.04
N SER A 135 -14.60 -4.36 6.00
CA SER A 135 -14.84 -3.02 6.56
C SER A 135 -13.55 -2.46 7.17
N TYR A 136 -12.85 -3.23 8.00
CA TYR A 136 -11.58 -2.81 8.60
C TYR A 136 -10.55 -2.43 7.53
N TYR A 137 -10.37 -3.26 6.51
CA TYR A 137 -9.43 -3.02 5.43
C TYR A 137 -9.72 -1.72 4.68
N ASP A 138 -10.98 -1.46 4.37
CA ASP A 138 -11.39 -0.26 3.64
C ASP A 138 -11.30 1.00 4.52
N GLU A 139 -11.75 0.94 5.77
CA GLU A 139 -11.65 2.03 6.74
C GLU A 139 -10.19 2.43 6.97
N MET A 140 -9.30 1.46 7.17
CA MET A 140 -7.87 1.74 7.37
C MET A 140 -7.24 2.43 6.14
N ARG A 141 -7.54 1.97 4.92
CA ARG A 141 -7.05 2.62 3.70
C ARG A 141 -7.58 4.05 3.57
N CYS A 142 -8.86 4.26 3.85
CA CYS A 142 -9.48 5.57 3.81
C CYS A 142 -8.85 6.52 4.85
N MET A 143 -8.63 6.05 6.07
CA MET A 143 -8.00 6.85 7.13
C MET A 143 -6.54 7.22 6.79
N LEU A 144 -5.76 6.27 6.26
CA LEU A 144 -4.37 6.51 5.87
C LEU A 144 -4.26 7.53 4.73
N VAL A 145 -5.05 7.40 3.68
CA VAL A 145 -5.00 8.31 2.53
C VAL A 145 -5.45 9.72 2.87
N ARG A 146 -6.41 9.86 3.78
CA ARG A 146 -6.92 11.15 4.28
C ARG A 146 -6.09 11.73 5.42
N GLN A 147 -5.02 11.04 5.82
CA GLN A 147 -4.14 11.42 6.94
C GLN A 147 -4.91 11.61 8.27
N LEU A 148 -6.00 10.86 8.48
CA LEU A 148 -6.77 10.84 9.73
C LEU A 148 -6.05 10.02 10.82
N ALA A 149 -5.24 9.07 10.41
CA ALA A 149 -4.41 8.25 11.28
C ALA A 149 -3.10 7.90 10.57
N ALA A 150 -2.05 7.66 11.36
CA ALA A 150 -0.77 7.19 10.86
C ALA A 150 -0.12 6.26 11.89
N PRO A 151 0.43 5.11 11.49
CA PRO A 151 1.23 4.29 12.38
C PRO A 151 2.60 4.92 12.63
N ASN A 152 3.31 4.45 13.65
CA ASN A 152 4.71 4.80 13.88
C ASN A 152 5.59 4.42 12.67
N SER A 153 6.66 5.17 12.47
CA SER A 153 7.61 5.01 11.35
C SER A 153 8.03 3.56 11.06
N PRO A 154 8.34 2.70 12.04
CA PRO A 154 8.72 1.31 11.77
C PRO A 154 7.69 0.51 10.96
N GLN A 155 6.40 0.78 11.13
CA GLN A 155 5.34 0.10 10.39
C GLN A 155 5.39 0.42 8.88
N TRP A 156 5.71 1.67 8.53
CA TRP A 156 5.76 2.12 7.14
C TRP A 156 6.84 1.42 6.31
N PHE A 157 7.95 1.00 6.94
CA PHE A 157 9.10 0.46 6.19
C PHE A 157 8.84 -0.93 5.62
N ASN A 158 8.45 -1.88 6.47
CA ASN A 158 8.44 -3.29 6.10
C ASN A 158 7.09 -4.00 6.25
N THR A 159 6.14 -3.41 7.00
CA THR A 159 4.85 -4.07 7.20
C THR A 159 4.15 -4.32 5.87
N GLY A 160 3.76 -5.56 5.69
CA GLY A 160 2.98 -6.01 4.55
C GLY A 160 3.77 -6.29 3.28
N LEU A 161 5.10 -6.12 3.25
CA LEU A 161 5.90 -6.46 2.05
C LEU A 161 5.76 -7.95 1.71
N ASN A 162 5.84 -8.83 2.71
CA ASN A 162 5.64 -10.26 2.49
C ASN A 162 4.20 -10.57 2.07
N TRP A 163 3.20 -9.96 2.74
CA TRP A 163 1.79 -10.19 2.41
C TRP A 163 1.42 -9.71 1.01
N ALA A 164 1.91 -8.53 0.60
CA ALA A 164 1.53 -7.92 -0.67
C ALA A 164 2.36 -8.42 -1.87
N TYR A 165 3.63 -8.77 -1.64
CA TYR A 165 4.60 -8.99 -2.71
C TYR A 165 5.39 -10.30 -2.59
N GLY A 166 5.33 -11.00 -1.45
CA GLY A 166 6.15 -12.18 -1.18
C GLY A 166 7.61 -11.85 -0.81
N LEU A 167 7.90 -10.63 -0.36
CA LEU A 167 9.25 -10.15 -0.04
C LEU A 167 9.63 -10.39 1.42
#